data_0ab25f9f472b1582ad0692c56f99eef1
#
_entry.id   0ab25f9f472b1582ad0692c56f99eef1
#
_cell.length_a   1.000
_cell.length_b   1.000
_cell.length_c   1.000
_cell.angle_alpha   90.00
_cell.angle_beta   90.00
_cell.angle_gamma   90.00
#
_symmetry.space_group_name_H-M   'P 1'
#
loop_
_entity.id
_entity.type
_entity.pdbx_description
1 polymer ?
#
loop_
_entity_poly.entity_id
_entity_poly.type
_entity_poly.pdbx_seq_one_letter_code
_entity_poly.pdbx_strand_id
1 'polypeptide(L)'
;MLAFSRQEVPPALKSHLDAQFSFMADLSKKMFDGIQRIGQLNVQVAQTVMEEAISSTHQIFESNTPTEYLFIAAAQVQPVVEKIHAYQQHLTNIAAGVQAELSKTAEAHVPETARTASAVAEEVVRRGTEEADKVTQRQKAVFEKLTKPINELRDTPHQNGSMQPPSPQASKQPVGKSA
;
A
#
# COMPACT_ATOMS: atom_id res chain seq x y z
N MET A 1 -11.78 21.91 26.46
CA MET A 1 -10.70 21.99 25.48
C MET A 1 -10.07 20.61 25.39
N LEU A 2 -10.41 19.84 24.35
CA LEU A 2 -9.80 18.54 24.08
C LEU A 2 -8.44 18.81 23.45
N ALA A 3 -7.38 18.55 24.21
CA ALA A 3 -6.02 18.53 23.70
C ALA A 3 -5.90 17.32 22.75
N PHE A 4 -6.03 17.54 21.48
CA PHE A 4 -5.57 16.59 20.46
C PHE A 4 -4.05 16.50 20.61
N SER A 5 -3.59 15.48 21.31
CA SER A 5 -2.19 15.08 21.28
C SER A 5 -1.82 14.91 19.81
N ARG A 6 -0.91 15.76 19.31
CA ARG A 6 -0.25 15.54 18.03
C ARG A 6 0.47 14.19 18.11
N GLN A 7 -0.20 13.18 17.66
CA GLN A 7 0.39 11.86 17.49
C GLN A 7 1.34 12.01 16.31
N GLU A 8 2.61 12.20 16.60
CA GLU A 8 3.63 12.30 15.55
C GLU A 8 3.58 11.01 14.72
N VAL A 9 3.42 11.18 13.40
CA VAL A 9 3.44 10.06 12.46
C VAL A 9 4.77 9.32 12.62
N PRO A 10 4.74 8.00 12.85
CA PRO A 10 5.96 7.22 13.01
C PRO A 10 6.91 7.42 11.84
N PRO A 11 8.22 7.58 12.08
CA PRO A 11 9.20 7.75 11.00
C PRO A 11 9.15 6.63 9.95
N ALA A 12 8.93 5.39 10.38
CA ALA A 12 8.77 4.24 9.48
C ALA A 12 7.57 4.40 8.54
N LEU A 13 6.42 4.85 9.07
CA LEU A 13 5.23 5.10 8.25
C LEU A 13 5.46 6.23 7.25
N LYS A 14 6.10 7.31 7.67
CA LYS A 14 6.45 8.42 6.78
C LYS A 14 7.34 7.94 5.65
N SER A 15 8.41 7.20 5.97
CA SER A 15 9.34 6.64 4.98
C SER A 15 8.64 5.70 3.99
N HIS A 16 7.67 4.90 4.45
CA HIS A 16 6.88 4.03 3.59
C HIS A 16 5.97 4.82 2.65
N LEU A 17 5.30 5.86 3.15
CA LEU A 17 4.48 6.75 2.32
C LEU A 17 5.33 7.49 1.28
N ASP A 18 6.50 8.01 1.66
CA ASP A 18 7.42 8.67 0.73
C ASP A 18 7.87 7.71 -0.39
N ALA A 19 8.16 6.45 -0.06
CA ALA A 19 8.50 5.43 -1.04
C ALA A 19 7.33 5.14 -2.01
N GLN A 20 6.10 5.05 -1.49
CA GLN A 20 4.91 4.87 -2.33
C GLN A 20 4.64 6.08 -3.22
N PHE A 21 4.77 7.30 -2.71
CA PHE A 21 4.62 8.52 -3.52
C PHE A 21 5.66 8.60 -4.62
N SER A 22 6.92 8.26 -4.32
CA SER A 22 8.00 8.20 -5.32
C SER A 22 7.67 7.19 -6.42
N PHE A 23 7.22 6.00 -6.06
CA PHE A 23 6.79 4.98 -7.01
C PHE A 23 5.65 5.47 -7.91
N MET A 24 4.60 6.06 -7.34
CA MET A 24 3.48 6.60 -8.10
C MET A 24 3.89 7.74 -9.03
N ALA A 25 4.79 8.61 -8.59
CA ALA A 25 5.33 9.69 -9.43
C ALA A 25 6.10 9.14 -10.63
N ASP A 26 6.95 8.14 -10.43
CA ASP A 26 7.72 7.52 -11.52
C ASP A 26 6.81 6.75 -12.49
N LEU A 27 5.80 6.03 -11.99
CA LEU A 27 4.79 5.40 -12.84
C LEU A 27 4.03 6.43 -13.69
N SER A 28 3.55 7.51 -13.06
CA SER A 28 2.83 8.58 -13.74
C SER A 28 3.67 9.23 -14.83
N LYS A 29 4.97 9.46 -14.56
CA LYS A 29 5.91 9.98 -15.54
C LYS A 29 6.06 9.05 -16.75
N LYS A 30 6.23 7.74 -16.52
CA LYS A 30 6.32 6.76 -17.61
C LYS A 30 5.05 6.65 -18.45
N MET A 31 3.90 6.70 -17.81
CA MET A 31 2.61 6.76 -18.52
C MET A 31 2.50 8.03 -19.36
N PHE A 32 2.88 9.18 -18.82
CA PHE A 32 2.86 10.44 -19.55
C PHE A 32 3.80 10.43 -20.75
N ASP A 33 5.02 9.89 -20.62
CA ASP A 33 5.96 9.69 -21.70
C ASP A 33 5.35 8.81 -22.83
N GLY A 34 4.61 7.77 -22.46
CA GLY A 34 3.87 6.93 -23.41
C GLY A 34 2.80 7.69 -24.18
N ILE A 35 2.00 8.50 -23.50
CA ILE A 35 0.98 9.36 -24.12
C ILE A 35 1.62 10.37 -25.09
N GLN A 36 2.75 10.96 -24.71
CA GLN A 36 3.48 11.88 -25.58
C GLN A 36 3.96 11.19 -26.87
N ARG A 37 4.48 9.96 -26.78
CA ARG A 37 4.90 9.18 -27.96
C ARG A 37 3.74 8.90 -28.90
N ILE A 38 2.55 8.58 -28.37
CA ILE A 38 1.33 8.41 -29.16
C ILE A 38 0.93 9.74 -29.81
N GLY A 39 0.98 10.85 -29.06
CA GLY A 39 0.72 12.18 -29.60
C GLY A 39 1.66 12.55 -30.76
N GLN A 40 2.95 12.29 -30.60
CA GLN A 40 3.95 12.51 -31.67
C GLN A 40 3.68 11.65 -32.90
N LEU A 41 3.33 10.37 -32.71
CA LEU A 41 2.95 9.49 -33.83
C LEU A 41 1.73 10.04 -34.57
N ASN A 42 0.69 10.49 -33.86
CA ASN A 42 -0.51 11.05 -34.47
C ASN A 42 -0.21 12.32 -35.29
N VAL A 43 0.64 13.20 -34.76
CA VAL A 43 1.07 14.41 -35.48
C VAL A 43 1.85 14.02 -36.77
N GLN A 44 2.76 13.07 -36.69
CA GLN A 44 3.55 12.57 -37.83
C GLN A 44 2.64 11.96 -38.89
N VAL A 45 1.67 11.14 -38.49
CA VAL A 45 0.68 10.56 -39.42
C VAL A 45 -0.16 11.65 -40.06
N ALA A 46 -0.63 12.63 -39.33
CA ALA A 46 -1.39 13.74 -39.88
C ALA A 46 -0.61 14.56 -40.90
N GLN A 47 0.68 14.83 -40.65
CA GLN A 47 1.57 15.49 -41.61
C GLN A 47 1.73 14.68 -42.90
N THR A 48 1.98 13.39 -42.75
CA THR A 48 2.12 12.50 -43.91
C THR A 48 0.85 12.44 -44.74
N VAL A 49 -0.32 12.33 -44.12
CA VAL A 49 -1.61 12.32 -44.80
C VAL A 49 -1.88 13.65 -45.51
N MET A 50 -1.52 14.77 -44.89
CA MET A 50 -1.70 16.09 -45.47
C MET A 50 -0.79 16.29 -46.68
N GLU A 51 0.49 15.92 -46.63
CA GLU A 51 1.45 15.97 -47.74
C GLU A 51 0.96 15.15 -48.90
N GLU A 52 0.42 13.96 -48.66
CA GLU A 52 -0.13 13.10 -49.70
C GLU A 52 -1.41 13.64 -50.31
N ALA A 53 -2.29 14.19 -49.49
CA ALA A 53 -3.50 14.83 -50.01
C ALA A 53 -3.16 15.99 -50.96
N ILE A 54 -2.15 16.79 -50.61
CA ILE A 54 -1.67 17.87 -51.47
C ILE A 54 -1.10 17.31 -52.76
N SER A 55 -0.21 16.29 -52.67
CA SER A 55 0.39 15.64 -53.84
C SER A 55 -0.67 15.01 -54.75
N SER A 56 -1.61 14.28 -54.19
CA SER A 56 -2.71 13.67 -54.91
C SER A 56 -3.61 14.72 -55.60
N THR A 57 -3.84 15.84 -54.96
CA THR A 57 -4.61 16.96 -55.52
C THR A 57 -3.90 17.53 -56.76
N HIS A 58 -2.58 17.74 -56.69
CA HIS A 58 -1.79 18.17 -57.82
C HIS A 58 -1.87 17.18 -59.00
N GLN A 59 -1.71 15.89 -58.76
CA GLN A 59 -1.81 14.85 -59.80
C GLN A 59 -3.21 14.81 -60.43
N ILE A 60 -4.27 15.04 -59.67
CA ILE A 60 -5.65 15.11 -60.18
C ILE A 60 -5.85 16.34 -61.05
N PHE A 61 -5.30 17.50 -60.70
CA PHE A 61 -5.37 18.70 -61.53
C PHE A 61 -4.56 18.60 -62.83
N GLU A 62 -3.52 17.83 -62.84
CA GLU A 62 -2.70 17.60 -64.03
C GLU A 62 -3.26 16.50 -64.95
N SER A 63 -4.22 15.70 -64.50
CA SER A 63 -4.87 14.68 -65.30
C SER A 63 -5.81 15.28 -66.34
N ASN A 64 -5.66 14.83 -67.60
CA ASN A 64 -6.43 15.35 -68.74
C ASN A 64 -7.60 14.44 -69.15
N THR A 65 -7.70 13.26 -68.58
CA THR A 65 -8.76 12.29 -68.93
C THR A 65 -9.41 11.64 -67.70
N PRO A 66 -10.73 11.32 -67.76
CA PRO A 66 -11.42 10.62 -66.66
C PRO A 66 -10.79 9.26 -66.35
N THR A 67 -10.21 8.58 -67.30
CA THR A 67 -9.54 7.28 -67.13
C THR A 67 -8.27 7.42 -66.28
N GLU A 68 -7.48 8.46 -66.52
CA GLU A 68 -6.27 8.78 -65.77
C GLU A 68 -6.58 9.09 -64.30
N TYR A 69 -7.66 9.81 -64.05
CA TYR A 69 -8.19 10.06 -62.69
C TYR A 69 -8.49 8.76 -61.94
N LEU A 70 -9.17 7.79 -62.60
CA LEU A 70 -9.49 6.49 -61.96
C LEU A 70 -8.22 5.68 -61.65
N PHE A 71 -7.20 5.74 -62.51
CA PHE A 71 -5.90 5.10 -62.23
C PHE A 71 -5.18 5.73 -61.05
N ILE A 72 -5.15 7.05 -60.95
CA ILE A 72 -4.56 7.77 -59.82
C ILE A 72 -5.28 7.38 -58.52
N ALA A 73 -6.63 7.38 -58.51
CA ALA A 73 -7.42 7.00 -57.34
C ALA A 73 -7.19 5.55 -56.91
N ALA A 74 -7.11 4.61 -57.88
CA ALA A 74 -6.83 3.19 -57.59
C ALA A 74 -5.41 2.97 -57.05
N ALA A 75 -4.43 3.73 -57.54
CA ALA A 75 -3.04 3.65 -57.10
C ALA A 75 -2.85 4.11 -55.63
N GLN A 76 -3.76 4.92 -55.08
CA GLN A 76 -3.69 5.40 -53.71
C GLN A 76 -4.15 4.38 -52.65
N VAL A 77 -4.88 3.32 -53.06
CA VAL A 77 -5.47 2.37 -52.11
C VAL A 77 -4.37 1.56 -51.39
N GLN A 78 -3.40 1.05 -52.11
CA GLN A 78 -2.36 0.20 -51.53
C GLN A 78 -1.44 0.95 -50.55
N PRO A 79 -0.94 2.14 -50.84
CA PRO A 79 -0.19 2.96 -49.88
C PRO A 79 -0.95 3.27 -48.58
N VAL A 80 -2.26 3.49 -48.68
CA VAL A 80 -3.08 3.75 -47.49
C VAL A 80 -3.13 2.52 -46.57
N VAL A 81 -3.32 1.33 -47.12
CA VAL A 81 -3.32 0.08 -46.34
C VAL A 81 -1.97 -0.15 -45.64
N GLU A 82 -0.88 0.05 -46.36
CA GLU A 82 0.48 -0.09 -45.82
C GLU A 82 0.71 0.89 -44.62
N LYS A 83 0.22 2.12 -44.72
CA LYS A 83 0.35 3.11 -43.67
C LYS A 83 -0.50 2.78 -42.42
N ILE A 84 -1.70 2.25 -42.63
CA ILE A 84 -2.50 1.75 -41.52
C ILE A 84 -1.76 0.64 -40.79
N HIS A 85 -1.16 -0.29 -41.50
CA HIS A 85 -0.34 -1.33 -40.90
C HIS A 85 0.88 -0.78 -40.16
N ALA A 86 1.60 0.16 -40.75
CA ALA A 86 2.74 0.81 -40.11
C ALA A 86 2.31 1.56 -38.86
N TYR A 87 1.18 2.28 -38.88
CA TYR A 87 0.64 2.95 -37.72
C TYR A 87 0.29 1.97 -36.58
N GLN A 88 -0.36 0.85 -36.92
CA GLN A 88 -0.67 -0.19 -35.93
C GLN A 88 0.60 -0.81 -35.33
N GLN A 89 1.62 -1.07 -36.11
CA GLN A 89 2.90 -1.55 -35.61
C GLN A 89 3.57 -0.54 -34.69
N HIS A 90 3.56 0.74 -35.01
CA HIS A 90 4.10 1.79 -34.14
C HIS A 90 3.34 1.88 -32.83
N LEU A 91 2.01 1.83 -32.85
CA LEU A 91 1.20 1.79 -31.63
C LEU A 91 1.54 0.59 -30.74
N THR A 92 1.66 -0.59 -31.38
CA THR A 92 2.02 -1.83 -30.65
C THR A 92 3.41 -1.72 -30.02
N ASN A 93 4.38 -1.17 -30.74
CA ASN A 93 5.73 -0.97 -30.25
C ASN A 93 5.76 0.04 -29.09
N ILE A 94 4.99 1.14 -29.18
CA ILE A 94 4.87 2.11 -28.09
C ILE A 94 4.24 1.44 -26.86
N ALA A 95 3.15 0.69 -27.03
CA ALA A 95 2.48 0.00 -25.93
C ALA A 95 3.42 -1.02 -25.26
N ALA A 96 4.13 -1.83 -26.03
CA ALA A 96 5.11 -2.79 -25.51
C ALA A 96 6.27 -2.09 -24.77
N GLY A 97 6.76 -0.98 -25.32
CA GLY A 97 7.79 -0.15 -24.68
C GLY A 97 7.33 0.43 -23.36
N VAL A 98 6.13 1.00 -23.31
CA VAL A 98 5.54 1.53 -22.07
C VAL A 98 5.37 0.42 -21.04
N GLN A 99 4.85 -0.73 -21.44
CA GLN A 99 4.69 -1.88 -20.53
C GLN A 99 6.03 -2.34 -19.94
N ALA A 100 7.07 -2.44 -20.76
CA ALA A 100 8.42 -2.80 -20.32
C ALA A 100 8.99 -1.76 -19.34
N GLU A 101 8.81 -0.47 -19.63
CA GLU A 101 9.24 0.62 -18.74
C GLU A 101 8.49 0.62 -17.41
N LEU A 102 7.17 0.36 -17.41
CA LEU A 102 6.36 0.23 -16.20
C LEU A 102 6.80 -0.97 -15.35
N SER A 103 7.02 -2.14 -15.96
CA SER A 103 7.52 -3.33 -15.29
C SER A 103 8.88 -3.08 -14.62
N LYS A 104 9.81 -2.48 -15.37
CA LYS A 104 11.13 -2.11 -14.85
C LYS A 104 11.04 -1.10 -13.69
N THR A 105 10.14 -0.13 -13.78
CA THR A 105 9.90 0.82 -12.70
C THR A 105 9.35 0.12 -11.46
N ALA A 106 8.38 -0.80 -11.63
CA ALA A 106 7.84 -1.58 -10.54
C ALA A 106 8.92 -2.43 -9.85
N GLU A 107 9.74 -3.14 -10.64
CA GLU A 107 10.85 -3.96 -10.13
C GLU A 107 11.87 -3.13 -9.35
N ALA A 108 12.19 -1.92 -9.81
CA ALA A 108 13.14 -1.03 -9.14
C ALA A 108 12.63 -0.55 -7.77
N HIS A 109 11.31 -0.41 -7.58
CA HIS A 109 10.70 0.05 -6.34
C HIS A 109 10.36 -1.07 -5.34
N VAL A 110 10.30 -2.34 -5.79
CA VAL A 110 9.97 -3.50 -4.94
C VAL A 110 10.88 -3.61 -3.70
N PRO A 111 12.21 -3.52 -3.82
CA PRO A 111 13.10 -3.67 -2.64
C PRO A 111 12.85 -2.59 -1.60
N GLU A 112 12.71 -1.34 -2.01
CA GLU A 112 12.48 -0.22 -1.12
C GLU A 112 11.10 -0.29 -0.46
N THR A 113 10.07 -0.61 -1.22
CA THR A 113 8.71 -0.78 -0.71
C THR A 113 8.65 -1.94 0.31
N ALA A 114 9.30 -3.07 0.02
CA ALA A 114 9.38 -4.20 0.93
C ALA A 114 10.13 -3.83 2.22
N ARG A 115 11.27 -3.15 2.12
CA ARG A 115 12.08 -2.69 3.26
C ARG A 115 11.28 -1.75 4.17
N THR A 116 10.62 -0.76 3.59
CA THR A 116 9.83 0.22 4.34
C THR A 116 8.57 -0.40 4.93
N ALA A 117 7.91 -1.34 4.26
CA ALA A 117 6.78 -2.08 4.78
C ALA A 117 7.18 -2.93 6.01
N SER A 118 8.32 -3.63 5.94
CA SER A 118 8.86 -4.37 7.08
C SER A 118 9.15 -3.46 8.27
N ALA A 119 9.75 -2.30 8.05
CA ALA A 119 10.02 -1.33 9.10
C ALA A 119 8.73 -0.80 9.75
N VAL A 120 7.66 -0.60 8.99
CA VAL A 120 6.33 -0.25 9.54
C VAL A 120 5.79 -1.39 10.39
N ALA A 121 5.86 -2.63 9.92
CA ALA A 121 5.39 -3.79 10.66
C ALA A 121 6.13 -3.95 12.00
N GLU A 122 7.46 -3.83 12.01
CA GLU A 122 8.28 -3.86 13.22
C GLU A 122 7.92 -2.74 14.19
N GLU A 123 7.72 -1.53 13.69
CA GLU A 123 7.32 -0.39 14.51
C GLU A 123 5.93 -0.58 15.15
N VAL A 124 4.97 -1.14 14.42
CA VAL A 124 3.64 -1.47 14.94
C VAL A 124 3.71 -2.51 16.05
N VAL A 125 4.49 -3.58 15.85
CA VAL A 125 4.71 -4.61 16.88
C VAL A 125 5.37 -4.01 18.11
N ARG A 126 6.44 -3.24 17.93
CA ARG A 126 7.17 -2.59 19.05
C ARG A 126 6.25 -1.68 19.86
N ARG A 127 5.46 -0.84 19.20
CA ARG A 127 4.50 0.04 19.91
C ARG A 127 3.41 -0.76 20.61
N GLY A 128 2.91 -1.81 19.98
CA GLY A 128 1.92 -2.70 20.59
C GLY A 128 2.44 -3.35 21.87
N THR A 129 3.67 -3.84 21.88
CA THR A 129 4.31 -4.41 23.08
C THR A 129 4.56 -3.36 24.16
N GLU A 130 5.10 -2.19 23.80
CA GLU A 130 5.31 -1.08 24.75
C GLU A 130 4.01 -0.61 25.40
N GLU A 131 2.91 -0.55 24.64
CA GLU A 131 1.59 -0.19 25.17
C GLU A 131 1.04 -1.28 26.11
N ALA A 132 1.18 -2.55 25.74
CA ALA A 132 0.78 -3.68 26.58
C ALA A 132 1.55 -3.71 27.90
N ASP A 133 2.87 -3.45 27.84
CA ASP A 133 3.71 -3.38 29.05
C ASP A 133 3.30 -2.21 29.96
N LYS A 134 3.01 -1.04 29.39
CA LYS A 134 2.51 0.11 30.15
C LYS A 134 1.17 -0.19 30.86
N VAL A 135 0.25 -0.86 30.15
CA VAL A 135 -1.03 -1.29 30.72
C VAL A 135 -0.80 -2.28 31.87
N THR A 136 0.06 -3.26 31.66
CA THR A 136 0.42 -4.27 32.68
C THR A 136 1.05 -3.62 33.93
N GLN A 137 1.97 -2.68 33.71
CA GLN A 137 2.59 -1.93 34.81
C GLN A 137 1.59 -1.07 35.59
N ARG A 138 0.66 -0.40 34.88
CA ARG A 138 -0.42 0.36 35.51
C ARG A 138 -1.33 -0.54 36.33
N GLN A 139 -1.71 -1.71 35.83
CA GLN A 139 -2.51 -2.69 36.57
C GLN A 139 -1.77 -3.18 37.80
N LYS A 140 -0.48 -3.51 37.73
CA LYS A 140 0.34 -3.89 38.88
C LYS A 140 0.39 -2.78 39.93
N ALA A 141 0.62 -1.53 39.50
CA ALA A 141 0.68 -0.38 40.41
C ALA A 141 -0.67 -0.10 41.11
N VAL A 142 -1.79 -0.27 40.38
CA VAL A 142 -3.13 -0.16 40.98
C VAL A 142 -3.37 -1.28 41.96
N PHE A 143 -3.02 -2.51 41.63
CA PHE A 143 -3.17 -3.67 42.52
C PHE A 143 -2.32 -3.51 43.78
N GLU A 144 -1.07 -3.07 43.65
CA GLU A 144 -0.18 -2.81 44.78
C GLU A 144 -0.73 -1.72 45.72
N LYS A 145 -1.28 -0.63 45.15
CA LYS A 145 -1.93 0.44 45.95
C LYS A 145 -3.17 -0.03 46.68
N LEU A 146 -3.92 -0.98 46.11
CA LEU A 146 -5.12 -1.54 46.77
C LEU A 146 -4.76 -2.57 47.83
N THR A 147 -3.65 -3.29 47.69
CA THR A 147 -3.25 -4.34 48.64
C THR A 147 -2.38 -3.82 49.78
N LYS A 148 -1.62 -2.73 49.62
CA LYS A 148 -0.82 -2.12 50.68
C LYS A 148 -1.61 -1.84 51.97
N PRO A 149 -2.76 -1.15 51.94
CA PRO A 149 -3.50 -0.86 53.18
C PRO A 149 -4.05 -2.13 53.86
N ILE A 150 -4.32 -3.19 53.10
CA ILE A 150 -4.81 -4.47 53.64
C ILE A 150 -3.66 -5.22 54.36
N ASN A 151 -2.47 -5.18 53.84
CA ASN A 151 -1.30 -5.80 54.43
C ASN A 151 -0.84 -5.02 55.69
N GLU A 152 -0.89 -3.69 55.68
CA GLU A 152 -0.60 -2.86 56.87
C GLU A 152 -1.61 -3.09 58.02
N LEU A 153 -2.86 -3.37 57.71
CA LEU A 153 -3.87 -3.75 58.69
C LEU A 153 -3.65 -5.15 59.27
N ARG A 154 -2.97 -6.05 58.54
CA ARG A 154 -2.68 -7.42 58.96
C ARG A 154 -1.42 -7.52 59.83
N ASP A 155 -0.48 -6.59 59.62
CA ASP A 155 0.80 -6.54 60.34
C ASP A 155 0.78 -5.63 61.58
N THR A 156 -0.40 -5.06 61.98
CA THR A 156 -0.55 -4.42 63.29
C THR A 156 -0.55 -5.51 64.36
N PRO A 157 0.44 -5.55 65.25
CA PRO A 157 0.46 -6.52 66.31
C PRO A 157 -0.75 -6.24 67.26
N HIS A 158 -1.69 -7.15 67.31
CA HIS A 158 -2.73 -7.17 68.36
C HIS A 158 -2.06 -7.38 69.68
N GLN A 159 -1.72 -6.29 70.34
CA GLN A 159 -1.43 -6.31 71.77
C GLN A 159 -2.71 -6.49 72.52
N ASN A 160 -2.76 -7.62 73.25
CA ASN A 160 -3.47 -7.87 74.47
C ASN A 160 -4.98 -8.18 74.41
N GLY A 161 -5.24 -9.41 74.65
CA GLY A 161 -6.54 -9.95 75.08
C GLY A 161 -6.39 -11.46 75.23
N SER A 162 -5.74 -11.87 76.35
CA SER A 162 -5.72 -13.25 76.85
C SER A 162 -7.14 -13.74 77.03
N MET A 163 -7.70 -14.46 76.14
CA MET A 163 -8.81 -15.37 76.33
C MET A 163 -8.36 -16.78 75.97
N GLN A 164 -8.07 -17.52 76.99
CA GLN A 164 -7.77 -18.93 77.00
C GLN A 164 -9.01 -19.71 76.53
N PRO A 165 -8.94 -20.54 75.54
CA PRO A 165 -10.06 -21.38 75.11
C PRO A 165 -10.22 -22.50 76.13
N PRO A 166 -11.49 -22.87 76.55
CA PRO A 166 -11.72 -24.01 77.41
C PRO A 166 -11.37 -25.31 76.68
N SER A 167 -10.62 -26.18 77.42
CA SER A 167 -10.26 -27.53 77.03
C SER A 167 -11.50 -28.37 76.70
N PRO A 168 -11.54 -29.16 75.67
CA PRO A 168 -12.54 -30.21 75.44
C PRO A 168 -12.23 -31.37 76.35
N GLN A 169 -13.13 -31.62 77.38
CA GLN A 169 -13.13 -32.84 78.12
C GLN A 169 -13.45 -34.05 77.28
N ALA A 170 -12.60 -35.03 77.38
CA ALA A 170 -12.79 -36.35 76.86
C ALA A 170 -14.02 -37.02 77.46
N SER A 171 -14.94 -37.44 76.68
CA SER A 171 -15.91 -38.46 77.05
C SER A 171 -15.66 -39.70 76.23
N LYS A 172 -15.17 -40.72 76.93
CA LYS A 172 -15.02 -42.11 76.54
C LYS A 172 -16.38 -42.78 76.36
N GLN A 173 -16.48 -43.55 75.31
CA GLN A 173 -17.06 -44.90 75.19
C GLN A 173 -18.59 -45.08 75.09
N PRO A 174 -19.05 -46.30 74.67
CA PRO A 174 -18.35 -47.51 74.14
C PRO A 174 -19.02 -48.14 72.87
N VAL A 175 -18.18 -48.94 72.23
CA VAL A 175 -18.46 -50.20 71.53
C VAL A 175 -19.87 -50.78 71.59
N GLY A 176 -20.46 -51.08 70.46
CA GLY A 176 -21.57 -52.01 70.26
C GLY A 176 -21.33 -52.78 68.92
N LYS A 177 -21.02 -54.05 69.05
CA LYS A 177 -20.92 -55.10 68.02
C LYS A 177 -22.27 -55.52 67.48
N SER A 178 -22.23 -56.16 66.34
CA SER A 178 -23.10 -57.19 65.76
C SER A 178 -24.22 -56.63 64.85
N ALA A 179 -24.49 -57.10 63.65
CA ALA A 179 -24.29 -58.43 63.07
C ALA A 179 -24.05 -58.29 61.55
#